data_32b9a9697514ec4e012665bc9f71cee8
#
_entry.id   32b9a9697514ec4e012665bc9f71cee8
#
_cell.length_a   1.000
_cell.length_b   1.000
_cell.length_c   1.000
_cell.angle_alpha   90.00
_cell.angle_beta   90.00
_cell.angle_gamma   90.00
#
_symmetry.space_group_name_H-M   'P 1'
#
loop_
_entity.id
_entity.type
_entity.pdbx_description
1 polymer ?
#
loop_
_entity_poly.entity_id
_entity_poly.type
_entity_poly.pdbx_seq_one_letter_code
_entity_poly.pdbx_strand_id
1 'polypeptide(L)'
;MKSIFITGIAGMLGSNLAYLLKDSYHISGVDLNKVQIGGVDSHLFSAFDLEKIRELFLQHKVDVLIHCAALVNVDECEEKPDYAQKVNYELTKNLAELCRELKVKMIFISTDAVFDGNKEGLYKETDIPGPISVYASTKLQAEQYVQQFSENIVVRTNIYGFNYREKNSFGEWIISSLNNNDNLSMFYDIYFSPILVNELASILSMCIDRNLCGLYHICSTGSISKYEIAIAIMEEFKLSGAIFQASMEDHEFRAPRTKNMGLSNEKISKELGIHISTPLEGVKEFKRLYDRRYHEQLKKG
;
A
#
# COMPACT_ATOMS: atom_id res chain seq x y z
N MET A 1 9.51 3.92 23.83
CA MET A 1 8.85 4.15 22.53
C MET A 1 9.57 3.25 21.54
N LYS A 2 8.83 2.43 20.74
CA LYS A 2 9.46 1.60 19.71
C LYS A 2 9.99 2.47 18.58
N SER A 3 11.03 2.01 17.88
CA SER A 3 11.63 2.67 16.73
C SER A 3 11.23 1.95 15.45
N ILE A 4 10.67 2.69 14.50
CA ILE A 4 10.21 2.18 13.20
C ILE A 4 11.05 2.83 12.10
N PHE A 5 11.59 1.99 11.21
CA PHE A 5 12.25 2.45 9.99
C PHE A 5 11.37 2.17 8.77
N ILE A 6 11.22 3.14 7.88
CA ILE A 6 10.34 3.03 6.71
C ILE A 6 11.18 3.19 5.43
N THR A 7 11.22 2.16 4.57
CA THR A 7 11.71 2.35 3.21
C THR A 7 10.58 2.82 2.30
N GLY A 8 10.87 3.71 1.38
CA GLY A 8 9.81 4.35 0.58
C GLY A 8 8.99 5.36 1.39
N ILE A 9 9.66 6.06 2.34
CA ILE A 9 9.00 7.00 3.27
C ILE A 9 8.34 8.19 2.58
N ALA A 10 8.75 8.57 1.35
CA ALA A 10 8.11 9.60 0.56
C ALA A 10 6.92 9.09 -0.29
N GLY A 11 6.68 7.77 -0.33
CA GLY A 11 5.52 7.18 -0.98
C GLY A 11 4.23 7.45 -0.22
N MET A 12 3.08 7.14 -0.84
CA MET A 12 1.77 7.36 -0.23
C MET A 12 1.65 6.68 1.15
N LEU A 13 1.92 5.38 1.25
CA LEU A 13 1.85 4.69 2.53
C LEU A 13 2.94 5.16 3.50
N GLY A 14 4.19 5.27 3.05
CA GLY A 14 5.32 5.64 3.91
C GLY A 14 5.14 7.00 4.58
N SER A 15 4.70 8.01 3.83
CA SER A 15 4.49 9.36 4.37
C SER A 15 3.29 9.45 5.32
N ASN A 16 2.20 8.74 5.02
CA ASN A 16 1.05 8.67 5.92
C ASN A 16 1.40 7.93 7.22
N LEU A 17 2.15 6.82 7.15
CA LEU A 17 2.69 6.15 8.34
C LEU A 17 3.56 7.10 9.18
N ALA A 18 4.51 7.77 8.53
CA ALA A 18 5.41 8.69 9.21
C ALA A 18 4.64 9.82 9.91
N TYR A 19 3.69 10.44 9.21
CA TYR A 19 2.88 11.54 9.75
C TYR A 19 1.97 11.10 10.90
N LEU A 20 1.29 9.96 10.76
CA LEU A 20 0.30 9.51 11.73
C LEU A 20 0.92 8.86 12.97
N LEU A 21 2.12 8.29 12.85
CA LEU A 21 2.74 7.50 13.93
C LEU A 21 3.86 8.25 14.67
N LYS A 22 4.29 9.44 14.21
CA LYS A 22 5.42 10.20 14.76
C LYS A 22 5.31 10.53 16.26
N ASP A 23 4.09 10.66 16.75
CA ASP A 23 3.86 11.01 18.17
C ASP A 23 3.85 9.76 19.08
N SER A 24 3.74 8.56 18.50
CA SER A 24 3.68 7.28 19.23
C SER A 24 4.94 6.43 19.07
N TYR A 25 5.75 6.68 18.03
CA TYR A 25 6.96 5.93 17.70
C TYR A 25 8.09 6.87 17.29
N HIS A 26 9.33 6.40 17.46
CA HIS A 26 10.47 7.04 16.80
C HIS A 26 10.46 6.63 15.33
N ILE A 27 10.20 7.56 14.43
CA ILE A 27 10.12 7.30 13.00
C ILE A 27 11.38 7.77 12.30
N SER A 28 12.02 6.84 11.59
CA SER A 28 13.09 7.14 10.64
C SER A 28 12.81 6.44 9.31
N GLY A 29 13.50 6.84 8.25
CA GLY A 29 13.30 6.15 6.98
C GLY A 29 14.09 6.72 5.82
N VAL A 30 13.99 6.05 4.67
CA VAL A 30 14.76 6.35 3.46
C VAL A 30 13.87 6.40 2.23
N ASP A 31 14.19 7.32 1.32
CA ASP A 31 13.59 7.40 -0.03
C ASP A 31 14.56 8.07 -0.99
N LEU A 32 14.29 7.93 -2.29
CA LEU A 32 14.95 8.69 -3.37
C LEU A 32 14.43 10.13 -3.49
N ASN A 33 13.35 10.45 -2.80
CA ASN A 33 12.74 11.77 -2.77
C ASN A 33 12.77 12.32 -1.35
N LYS A 34 12.96 13.64 -1.26
CA LYS A 34 12.99 14.34 0.03
C LYS A 34 11.64 14.30 0.72
N VAL A 35 11.65 14.02 2.02
CA VAL A 35 10.50 14.14 2.93
C VAL A 35 10.86 15.13 4.02
N GLN A 36 9.90 15.97 4.40
CA GLN A 36 10.04 16.90 5.51
C GLN A 36 8.76 16.81 6.36
N ILE A 37 8.78 15.93 7.34
CA ILE A 37 7.72 15.79 8.35
C ILE A 37 8.35 16.03 9.71
N GLY A 38 7.86 17.01 10.45
CA GLY A 38 8.40 17.36 11.76
C GLY A 38 8.36 16.16 12.72
N GLY A 39 9.47 15.90 13.40
CA GLY A 39 9.61 14.74 14.30
C GLY A 39 9.95 13.41 13.60
N VAL A 40 10.23 13.44 12.28
CA VAL A 40 10.62 12.28 11.50
C VAL A 40 12.06 12.45 10.97
N ASP A 41 12.90 11.44 11.14
CA ASP A 41 14.26 11.44 10.65
C ASP A 41 14.34 10.76 9.28
N SER A 42 14.29 11.56 8.22
CA SER A 42 14.25 11.08 6.84
C SER A 42 15.58 11.29 6.11
N HIS A 43 16.01 10.25 5.40
CA HIS A 43 17.28 10.20 4.69
C HIS A 43 17.07 10.08 3.19
N LEU A 44 17.87 10.82 2.41
CA LEU A 44 17.80 10.87 0.94
C LEU A 44 18.90 9.99 0.33
N PHE A 45 18.61 8.70 0.17
CA PHE A 45 19.47 7.76 -0.57
C PHE A 45 18.68 6.51 -0.99
N SER A 46 19.31 5.66 -1.77
CA SER A 46 18.66 4.43 -2.24
C SER A 46 18.62 3.35 -1.16
N ALA A 47 17.48 2.70 -0.99
CA ALA A 47 17.34 1.53 -0.10
C ALA A 47 18.24 0.33 -0.48
N PHE A 48 18.93 0.37 -1.63
CA PHE A 48 19.97 -0.60 -2.00
C PHE A 48 21.31 -0.37 -1.27
N ASP A 49 21.50 0.77 -0.63
CA ASP A 49 22.69 1.04 0.19
C ASP A 49 22.50 0.41 1.59
N LEU A 50 22.69 -0.91 1.63
CA LEU A 50 22.42 -1.71 2.83
C LEU A 50 23.38 -1.36 3.99
N GLU A 51 24.59 -0.90 3.70
CA GLU A 51 25.53 -0.49 4.75
C GLU A 51 25.01 0.74 5.49
N LYS A 52 24.53 1.75 4.75
CA LYS A 52 23.90 2.91 5.40
C LYS A 52 22.61 2.54 6.15
N ILE A 53 21.80 1.63 5.61
CA ILE A 53 20.62 1.14 6.33
C ILE A 53 21.02 0.44 7.62
N ARG A 54 22.07 -0.39 7.59
CA ARG A 54 22.63 -1.05 8.77
C ARG A 54 23.06 -0.03 9.82
N GLU A 55 23.83 0.98 9.42
CA GLU A 55 24.27 2.06 10.32
C GLU A 55 23.08 2.76 10.98
N LEU A 56 22.04 3.09 10.20
CA LEU A 56 20.83 3.73 10.71
C LEU A 56 20.02 2.80 11.63
N PHE A 57 19.94 1.51 11.33
CA PHE A 57 19.28 0.54 12.20
C PHE A 57 19.94 0.47 13.58
N LEU A 58 21.26 0.47 13.62
CA LEU A 58 22.04 0.46 14.87
C LEU A 58 21.93 1.81 15.60
N GLN A 59 22.05 2.92 14.88
CA GLN A 59 21.96 4.27 15.45
C GLN A 59 20.59 4.53 16.08
N HIS A 60 19.50 4.21 15.38
CA HIS A 60 18.14 4.45 15.85
C HIS A 60 17.57 3.30 16.68
N LYS A 61 18.34 2.23 16.90
CA LYS A 61 17.89 1.01 17.60
C LYS A 61 16.54 0.53 17.06
N VAL A 62 16.48 0.32 15.76
CA VAL A 62 15.24 -0.01 15.03
C VAL A 62 14.65 -1.33 15.54
N ASP A 63 13.39 -1.30 15.96
CA ASP A 63 12.62 -2.49 16.36
C ASP A 63 11.88 -3.10 15.16
N VAL A 64 11.37 -2.25 14.26
CA VAL A 64 10.52 -2.67 13.13
C VAL A 64 10.93 -1.94 11.86
N LEU A 65 11.10 -2.71 10.77
CA LEU A 65 11.16 -2.20 9.40
C LEU A 65 9.79 -2.32 8.74
N ILE A 66 9.22 -1.22 8.25
CA ILE A 66 8.08 -1.26 7.32
C ILE A 66 8.61 -1.03 5.90
N HIS A 67 8.58 -2.08 5.08
CA HIS A 67 9.11 -2.04 3.73
C HIS A 67 8.02 -1.67 2.73
N CYS A 68 7.97 -0.36 2.36
CA CYS A 68 7.01 0.20 1.40
C CYS A 68 7.63 0.48 0.02
N ALA A 69 8.97 0.49 -0.08
CA ALA A 69 9.65 0.75 -1.36
C ALA A 69 9.39 -0.38 -2.35
N ALA A 70 8.90 -0.04 -3.54
CA ALA A 70 8.63 -0.97 -4.62
C ALA A 70 8.50 -0.25 -5.97
N LEU A 71 8.75 -0.96 -7.06
CA LEU A 71 8.34 -0.57 -8.40
C LEU A 71 6.88 -1.02 -8.59
N VAL A 72 5.92 -0.08 -8.47
CA VAL A 72 4.48 -0.38 -8.42
C VAL A 72 3.76 -0.19 -9.76
N ASN A 73 4.43 0.41 -10.75
CA ASN A 73 3.86 0.56 -12.10
C ASN A 73 3.94 -0.79 -12.81
N VAL A 74 2.77 -1.42 -13.00
CA VAL A 74 2.66 -2.77 -13.55
C VAL A 74 3.15 -2.82 -14.99
N ASP A 75 2.86 -1.79 -15.81
CA ASP A 75 3.32 -1.71 -17.20
C ASP A 75 4.84 -1.50 -17.28
N GLU A 76 5.41 -0.70 -16.39
CA GLU A 76 6.87 -0.54 -16.30
C GLU A 76 7.57 -1.82 -15.86
N CYS A 77 6.93 -2.62 -15.00
CA CYS A 77 7.48 -3.94 -14.63
C CYS A 77 7.54 -4.89 -15.83
N GLU A 78 6.53 -4.88 -16.70
CA GLU A 78 6.56 -5.68 -17.94
C GLU A 78 7.63 -5.19 -18.92
N GLU A 79 7.82 -3.88 -19.01
CA GLU A 79 8.88 -3.30 -19.86
C GLU A 79 10.29 -3.56 -19.37
N LYS A 80 10.46 -3.65 -18.03
CA LYS A 80 11.76 -3.76 -17.36
C LYS A 80 11.76 -4.88 -16.32
N PRO A 81 11.57 -6.15 -16.73
CA PRO A 81 11.39 -7.27 -15.80
C PRO A 81 12.59 -7.46 -14.85
N ASP A 82 13.82 -7.33 -15.35
CA ASP A 82 15.03 -7.46 -14.53
C ASP A 82 15.11 -6.35 -13.47
N TYR A 83 14.69 -5.13 -13.81
CA TYR A 83 14.65 -4.03 -12.85
C TYR A 83 13.53 -4.24 -11.82
N ALA A 84 12.37 -4.75 -12.24
CA ALA A 84 11.29 -5.13 -11.32
C ALA A 84 11.76 -6.23 -10.36
N GLN A 85 12.45 -7.25 -10.86
CA GLN A 85 13.05 -8.32 -10.06
C GLN A 85 14.03 -7.76 -9.02
N LYS A 86 14.91 -6.87 -9.45
CA LYS A 86 15.88 -6.22 -8.57
C LYS A 86 15.22 -5.41 -7.46
N VAL A 87 14.22 -4.55 -7.80
CA VAL A 87 13.58 -3.65 -6.84
C VAL A 87 12.60 -4.39 -5.94
N ASN A 88 11.73 -5.24 -6.49
CA ASN A 88 10.64 -5.84 -5.73
C ASN A 88 11.04 -7.10 -4.97
N TYR A 89 12.00 -7.88 -5.49
CA TYR A 89 12.42 -9.13 -4.88
C TYR A 89 13.79 -9.04 -4.22
N GLU A 90 14.86 -8.71 -4.97
CA GLU A 90 16.22 -8.77 -4.43
C GLU A 90 16.43 -7.78 -3.28
N LEU A 91 15.94 -6.54 -3.43
CA LEU A 91 15.98 -5.56 -2.35
C LEU A 91 15.23 -6.06 -1.11
N THR A 92 14.03 -6.61 -1.29
CA THR A 92 13.23 -7.16 -0.19
C THR A 92 13.97 -8.30 0.50
N LYS A 93 14.56 -9.21 -0.28
CA LYS A 93 15.38 -10.31 0.23
C LYS A 93 16.53 -9.80 1.08
N ASN A 94 17.31 -8.86 0.56
CA ASN A 94 18.48 -8.31 1.25
C ASN A 94 18.09 -7.60 2.56
N LEU A 95 16.98 -6.85 2.54
CA LEU A 95 16.45 -6.20 3.75
C LEU A 95 15.95 -7.23 4.78
N ALA A 96 15.31 -8.32 4.35
CA ALA A 96 14.87 -9.39 5.24
C ALA A 96 16.06 -10.10 5.91
N GLU A 97 17.16 -10.33 5.17
CA GLU A 97 18.41 -10.87 5.73
C GLU A 97 19.02 -9.92 6.77
N LEU A 98 19.08 -8.62 6.46
CA LEU A 98 19.57 -7.61 7.39
C LEU A 98 18.72 -7.54 8.67
N CYS A 99 17.39 -7.58 8.50
CA CYS A 99 16.45 -7.63 9.64
C CYS A 99 16.69 -8.86 10.51
N ARG A 100 16.84 -10.04 9.91
CA ARG A 100 17.15 -11.28 10.64
C ARG A 100 18.44 -11.14 11.45
N GLU A 101 19.51 -10.65 10.81
CA GLU A 101 20.82 -10.49 11.44
C GLU A 101 20.75 -9.56 12.67
N LEU A 102 20.06 -8.43 12.52
CA LEU A 102 19.95 -7.41 13.57
C LEU A 102 18.76 -7.61 14.52
N LYS A 103 17.98 -8.70 14.33
CA LYS A 103 16.76 -9.01 15.10
C LYS A 103 15.71 -7.90 15.01
N VAL A 104 15.60 -7.25 13.86
CA VAL A 104 14.57 -6.28 13.52
C VAL A 104 13.39 -7.03 12.91
N LYS A 105 12.18 -6.73 13.34
CA LYS A 105 10.96 -7.29 12.74
C LYS A 105 10.65 -6.61 11.42
N MET A 106 10.34 -7.37 10.37
CA MET A 106 9.95 -6.81 9.07
C MET A 106 8.44 -6.89 8.86
N ILE A 107 7.84 -5.79 8.42
CA ILE A 107 6.50 -5.72 7.85
C ILE A 107 6.66 -5.44 6.36
N PHE A 108 6.35 -6.43 5.54
CA PHE A 108 6.43 -6.33 4.09
C PHE A 108 5.07 -5.99 3.49
N ILE A 109 5.00 -4.88 2.75
CA ILE A 109 3.77 -4.46 2.07
C ILE A 109 3.73 -5.12 0.69
N SER A 110 2.80 -6.03 0.53
CA SER A 110 2.50 -6.75 -0.71
C SER A 110 1.21 -6.24 -1.36
N THR A 111 0.60 -7.03 -2.24
CA THR A 111 -0.47 -6.62 -3.13
C THR A 111 -1.55 -7.70 -3.26
N ASP A 112 -2.76 -7.29 -3.60
CA ASP A 112 -3.87 -8.15 -4.04
C ASP A 112 -3.61 -8.80 -5.40
N ALA A 113 -2.76 -8.19 -6.23
CA ALA A 113 -2.44 -8.66 -7.58
C ALA A 113 -1.71 -10.02 -7.63
N VAL A 114 -1.34 -10.61 -6.50
CA VAL A 114 -0.77 -11.96 -6.43
C VAL A 114 -1.75 -13.06 -6.83
N PHE A 115 -3.04 -12.75 -6.94
CA PHE A 115 -4.08 -13.69 -7.38
C PHE A 115 -4.41 -13.53 -8.87
N ASP A 116 -4.84 -14.64 -9.50
CA ASP A 116 -5.18 -14.71 -10.93
C ASP A 116 -6.52 -14.03 -11.30
N GLY A 117 -7.36 -13.76 -10.32
CA GLY A 117 -8.67 -13.12 -10.51
C GLY A 117 -9.79 -14.05 -10.96
N ASN A 118 -9.58 -15.37 -10.99
CA ASN A 118 -10.55 -16.36 -11.49
C ASN A 118 -11.54 -16.85 -10.44
N LYS A 119 -11.28 -16.56 -9.15
CA LYS A 119 -12.15 -16.97 -8.06
C LYS A 119 -13.38 -16.09 -7.98
N GLU A 120 -14.56 -16.70 -7.78
CA GLU A 120 -15.74 -15.98 -7.35
C GLU A 120 -15.65 -15.59 -5.86
N GLY A 121 -16.03 -14.35 -5.54
CA GLY A 121 -15.97 -13.80 -4.19
C GLY A 121 -14.56 -13.36 -3.76
N LEU A 122 -14.33 -13.32 -2.45
CA LEU A 122 -13.12 -12.76 -1.86
C LEU A 122 -12.03 -13.83 -1.67
N TYR A 123 -10.78 -13.46 -1.99
CA TYR A 123 -9.62 -14.28 -1.71
C TYR A 123 -9.27 -14.25 -0.21
N LYS A 124 -8.94 -15.41 0.35
CA LYS A 124 -8.43 -15.58 1.73
C LYS A 124 -6.92 -15.81 1.71
N GLU A 125 -6.27 -15.64 2.86
CA GLU A 125 -4.82 -15.88 3.00
C GLU A 125 -4.42 -17.34 2.70
N THR A 126 -5.36 -18.26 2.79
CA THR A 126 -5.19 -19.70 2.48
C THR A 126 -5.36 -20.05 1.01
N ASP A 127 -5.87 -19.12 0.19
CA ASP A 127 -6.02 -19.36 -1.25
C ASP A 127 -4.66 -19.33 -1.94
N ILE A 128 -4.52 -20.16 -2.96
CA ILE A 128 -3.27 -20.30 -3.70
C ILE A 128 -3.07 -19.09 -4.62
N PRO A 129 -1.95 -18.35 -4.50
CA PRO A 129 -1.64 -17.29 -5.44
C PRO A 129 -1.39 -17.81 -6.86
N GLY A 130 -1.75 -16.99 -7.86
CA GLY A 130 -1.54 -17.25 -9.28
C GLY A 130 -1.23 -15.95 -10.03
N PRO A 131 -0.06 -15.32 -9.80
CA PRO A 131 0.27 -14.01 -10.38
C PRO A 131 0.36 -14.11 -11.90
N ILE A 132 -0.26 -13.14 -12.60
CA ILE A 132 -0.29 -13.11 -14.07
C ILE A 132 0.58 -12.01 -14.68
N SER A 133 1.22 -11.16 -13.87
CA SER A 133 2.10 -10.08 -14.31
C SER A 133 3.48 -10.16 -13.65
N VAL A 134 4.48 -9.52 -14.25
CA VAL A 134 5.84 -9.42 -13.69
C VAL A 134 5.81 -8.75 -12.31
N TYR A 135 5.05 -7.66 -12.16
CA TYR A 135 4.85 -7.00 -10.87
C TYR A 135 4.38 -7.99 -9.80
N ALA A 136 3.28 -8.68 -10.07
CA ALA A 136 2.67 -9.61 -9.12
C ALA A 136 3.60 -10.81 -8.81
N SER A 137 4.30 -11.34 -9.82
CA SER A 137 5.25 -12.43 -9.66
C SER A 137 6.44 -12.05 -8.77
N THR A 138 7.01 -10.86 -8.97
CA THR A 138 8.14 -10.37 -8.15
C THR A 138 7.72 -10.07 -6.71
N LYS A 139 6.48 -9.56 -6.50
CA LYS A 139 5.92 -9.35 -5.17
C LYS A 139 5.66 -10.68 -4.45
N LEU A 140 5.12 -11.69 -5.16
CA LEU A 140 4.90 -13.01 -4.58
C LEU A 140 6.20 -13.71 -4.18
N GLN A 141 7.26 -13.64 -5.02
CA GLN A 141 8.58 -14.18 -4.67
C GLN A 141 9.11 -13.53 -3.38
N ALA A 142 8.94 -12.21 -3.26
CA ALA A 142 9.33 -11.48 -2.05
C ALA A 142 8.52 -11.92 -0.81
N GLU A 143 7.19 -12.10 -0.94
CA GLU A 143 6.35 -12.66 0.14
C GLU A 143 6.89 -14.01 0.63
N GLN A 144 7.13 -14.93 -0.32
CA GLN A 144 7.60 -16.28 0.00
C GLN A 144 8.95 -16.27 0.71
N TYR A 145 9.82 -15.30 0.38
CA TYR A 145 11.09 -15.14 1.06
C TYR A 145 10.92 -14.60 2.47
N VAL A 146 10.14 -13.52 2.65
CA VAL A 146 9.90 -12.89 3.95
C VAL A 146 9.20 -13.85 4.93
N GLN A 147 8.30 -14.71 4.43
CA GLN A 147 7.58 -15.72 5.24
C GLN A 147 8.48 -16.85 5.75
N GLN A 148 9.71 -17.00 5.27
CA GLN A 148 10.67 -17.95 5.85
C GLN A 148 11.10 -17.55 7.28
N PHE A 149 10.89 -16.30 7.65
CA PHE A 149 11.18 -15.76 8.98
C PHE A 149 9.85 -15.54 9.71
N SER A 150 9.54 -16.44 10.67
CA SER A 150 8.23 -16.56 11.31
C SER A 150 7.79 -15.34 12.12
N GLU A 151 8.74 -14.46 12.50
CA GLU A 151 8.50 -13.22 13.23
C GLU A 151 7.94 -12.09 12.35
N ASN A 152 8.11 -12.19 11.03
CA ASN A 152 7.74 -11.15 10.09
C ASN A 152 6.23 -11.12 9.80
N ILE A 153 5.78 -9.99 9.27
CA ILE A 153 4.43 -9.81 8.74
C ILE A 153 4.50 -9.58 7.24
N VAL A 154 3.66 -10.25 6.49
CA VAL A 154 3.36 -9.95 5.07
C VAL A 154 1.93 -9.41 5.00
N VAL A 155 1.76 -8.27 4.35
CA VAL A 155 0.47 -7.57 4.23
C VAL A 155 0.08 -7.48 2.76
N ARG A 156 -0.94 -8.20 2.33
CA ARG A 156 -1.57 -7.99 1.02
C ARG A 156 -2.64 -6.92 1.15
N THR A 157 -2.57 -5.91 0.29
CA THR A 157 -3.44 -4.74 0.36
C THR A 157 -3.60 -4.06 -0.99
N ASN A 158 -4.60 -3.21 -1.10
CA ASN A 158 -4.77 -2.24 -2.20
C ASN A 158 -5.18 -0.91 -1.59
N ILE A 159 -4.39 0.14 -1.79
CA ILE A 159 -4.51 1.39 -1.04
C ILE A 159 -4.90 2.57 -1.93
N TYR A 160 -5.67 3.47 -1.35
CA TYR A 160 -5.92 4.81 -1.89
C TYR A 160 -5.87 5.84 -0.75
N GLY A 161 -5.80 7.11 -1.08
CA GLY A 161 -5.76 8.18 -0.08
C GLY A 161 -4.92 9.35 -0.56
N PHE A 162 -4.42 10.18 0.36
CA PHE A 162 -3.63 11.36 0.03
C PHE A 162 -2.15 11.02 -0.10
N ASN A 163 -1.52 11.57 -1.15
CA ASN A 163 -0.11 11.42 -1.41
C ASN A 163 0.68 12.63 -0.89
N TYR A 164 1.82 12.37 -0.29
CA TYR A 164 2.78 13.43 0.06
C TYR A 164 3.38 14.10 -1.19
N ARG A 165 3.68 13.28 -2.20
CA ARG A 165 4.26 13.74 -3.48
C ARG A 165 3.18 14.37 -4.35
N GLU A 166 3.60 15.15 -5.36
CA GLU A 166 2.69 15.76 -6.33
C GLU A 166 2.02 14.76 -7.29
N LYS A 167 2.38 13.48 -7.21
CA LYS A 167 1.73 12.43 -7.98
C LYS A 167 0.39 12.07 -7.34
N ASN A 168 -0.70 12.25 -8.07
CA ASN A 168 -2.04 11.87 -7.60
C ASN A 168 -2.15 10.35 -7.36
N SER A 169 -2.74 9.97 -6.22
CA SER A 169 -3.28 8.64 -5.98
C SER A 169 -4.53 8.40 -6.84
N PHE A 170 -5.05 7.17 -6.82
CA PHE A 170 -6.29 6.84 -7.51
C PHE A 170 -7.46 7.76 -7.12
N GLY A 171 -7.66 7.98 -5.81
CA GLY A 171 -8.72 8.87 -5.32
C GLY A 171 -8.49 10.34 -5.66
N GLU A 172 -7.25 10.83 -5.50
CA GLU A 172 -6.89 12.22 -5.87
C GLU A 172 -7.02 12.46 -7.38
N TRP A 173 -6.68 11.46 -8.20
CA TRP A 173 -6.83 11.54 -9.64
C TRP A 173 -8.28 11.70 -10.05
N ILE A 174 -9.21 10.91 -9.47
CA ILE A 174 -10.65 11.05 -9.75
C ILE A 174 -11.13 12.45 -9.38
N ILE A 175 -10.78 12.94 -8.19
CA ILE A 175 -11.16 14.28 -7.73
C ILE A 175 -10.62 15.36 -8.67
N SER A 176 -9.34 15.28 -9.02
CA SER A 176 -8.67 16.26 -9.88
C SER A 176 -9.27 16.29 -11.29
N SER A 177 -9.49 15.11 -11.90
CA SER A 177 -10.05 15.03 -13.25
C SER A 177 -11.48 15.58 -13.32
N LEU A 178 -12.33 15.21 -12.35
CA LEU A 178 -13.71 15.70 -12.33
C LEU A 178 -13.79 17.20 -12.03
N ASN A 179 -12.92 17.75 -11.19
CA ASN A 179 -12.82 19.19 -10.96
C ASN A 179 -12.38 19.96 -12.22
N ASN A 180 -11.61 19.32 -13.10
CA ASN A 180 -11.21 19.88 -14.38
C ASN A 180 -12.28 19.69 -15.46
N ASN A 181 -13.46 19.13 -15.13
CA ASN A 181 -14.52 18.72 -16.04
C ASN A 181 -14.09 17.68 -17.09
N ASP A 182 -13.08 16.84 -16.77
CA ASP A 182 -12.71 15.72 -17.61
C ASP A 182 -13.78 14.60 -17.50
N ASN A 183 -14.01 13.91 -18.59
CA ASN A 183 -14.81 12.70 -18.60
C ASN A 183 -13.93 11.51 -18.22
N LEU A 184 -14.39 10.67 -17.30
CA LEU A 184 -13.69 9.46 -16.89
C LEU A 184 -14.36 8.21 -17.45
N SER A 185 -13.56 7.26 -17.94
CA SER A 185 -14.02 5.90 -18.25
C SER A 185 -13.47 4.95 -17.19
N MET A 186 -14.38 4.27 -16.47
CA MET A 186 -14.04 3.43 -15.32
C MET A 186 -14.56 2.02 -15.49
N PHE A 187 -13.70 1.03 -15.18
CA PHE A 187 -14.04 -0.38 -15.36
C PHE A 187 -15.12 -0.82 -14.36
N TYR A 188 -16.26 -1.32 -14.87
CA TYR A 188 -17.34 -1.88 -14.06
C TYR A 188 -17.12 -3.36 -13.71
N ASP A 189 -16.20 -4.03 -14.41
CA ASP A 189 -15.89 -5.45 -14.32
C ASP A 189 -14.51 -5.76 -13.67
N ILE A 190 -13.85 -4.76 -13.09
CA ILE A 190 -12.65 -4.92 -12.27
C ILE A 190 -12.99 -4.63 -10.80
N TYR A 191 -12.98 -5.68 -9.98
CA TYR A 191 -13.31 -5.62 -8.55
C TYR A 191 -12.05 -5.68 -7.67
N PHE A 192 -12.07 -4.95 -6.55
CA PHE A 192 -10.99 -4.91 -5.57
C PHE A 192 -11.51 -4.50 -4.19
N SER A 193 -10.67 -4.64 -3.15
CA SER A 193 -11.01 -4.26 -1.78
C SER A 193 -10.11 -3.10 -1.30
N PRO A 194 -10.36 -1.85 -1.79
CA PRO A 194 -9.49 -0.71 -1.52
C PRO A 194 -9.62 -0.23 -0.08
N ILE A 195 -8.50 -0.05 0.61
CA ILE A 195 -8.47 0.52 1.97
C ILE A 195 -7.87 1.93 1.95
N LEU A 196 -8.45 2.83 2.75
CA LEU A 196 -7.90 4.16 2.94
C LEU A 196 -6.54 4.05 3.64
N VAL A 197 -5.53 4.72 3.12
CA VAL A 197 -4.14 4.64 3.62
C VAL A 197 -4.02 4.96 5.11
N ASN A 198 -4.87 5.86 5.62
CA ASN A 198 -4.92 6.24 7.03
C ASN A 198 -5.42 5.09 7.91
N GLU A 199 -6.42 4.35 7.46
CA GLU A 199 -6.94 3.18 8.17
C GLU A 199 -5.92 2.04 8.16
N LEU A 200 -5.27 1.78 7.02
CA LEU A 200 -4.17 0.83 6.95
C LEU A 200 -3.05 1.18 7.93
N ALA A 201 -2.64 2.46 8.01
CA ALA A 201 -1.60 2.91 8.93
C ALA A 201 -1.98 2.63 10.39
N SER A 202 -3.22 2.87 10.77
CA SER A 202 -3.75 2.57 12.11
C SER A 202 -3.73 1.07 12.41
N ILE A 203 -4.13 0.23 11.46
CA ILE A 203 -4.12 -1.24 11.62
C ILE A 203 -2.68 -1.76 11.73
N LEU A 204 -1.74 -1.25 10.93
CA LEU A 204 -0.33 -1.61 11.03
C LEU A 204 0.27 -1.25 12.40
N SER A 205 -0.10 -0.10 12.98
CA SER A 205 0.27 0.25 14.36
C SER A 205 -0.23 -0.81 15.36
N MET A 206 -1.50 -1.23 15.26
CA MET A 206 -2.05 -2.29 16.11
C MET A 206 -1.32 -3.63 15.93
N CYS A 207 -0.93 -3.98 14.69
CA CYS A 207 -0.12 -5.18 14.42
C CYS A 207 1.25 -5.12 15.12
N ILE A 208 1.89 -3.94 15.13
CA ILE A 208 3.17 -3.71 15.81
C ILE A 208 3.01 -3.82 17.32
N ASP A 209 1.96 -3.22 17.89
CA ASP A 209 1.74 -3.20 19.33
C ASP A 209 1.38 -4.57 19.88
N ARG A 210 0.59 -5.36 19.13
CA ARG A 210 0.24 -6.74 19.48
C ARG A 210 1.26 -7.78 19.05
N ASN A 211 2.36 -7.35 18.46
CA ASN A 211 3.43 -8.21 17.95
C ASN A 211 2.94 -9.34 17.03
N LEU A 212 1.98 -9.04 16.14
CA LEU A 212 1.45 -10.03 15.20
C LEU A 212 2.53 -10.51 14.24
N CYS A 213 2.36 -11.72 13.68
CA CYS A 213 3.26 -12.31 12.68
C CYS A 213 2.47 -13.15 11.68
N GLY A 214 3.07 -13.37 10.50
CA GLY A 214 2.49 -14.17 9.42
C GLY A 214 1.86 -13.35 8.30
N LEU A 215 1.02 -13.96 7.48
CA LEU A 215 0.36 -13.36 6.33
C LEU A 215 -1.02 -12.85 6.70
N TYR A 216 -1.32 -11.60 6.32
CA TYR A 216 -2.62 -10.97 6.51
C TYR A 216 -3.08 -10.22 5.26
N HIS A 217 -4.38 -10.28 4.99
CA HIS A 217 -5.05 -9.36 4.09
C HIS A 217 -5.55 -8.16 4.90
N ILE A 218 -4.97 -6.97 4.66
CA ILE A 218 -5.43 -5.73 5.30
C ILE A 218 -6.03 -4.84 4.21
N CYS A 219 -7.36 -4.89 4.11
CA CYS A 219 -8.14 -4.29 3.05
C CYS A 219 -9.52 -3.90 3.58
N SER A 220 -10.32 -3.16 2.82
CA SER A 220 -11.71 -2.85 3.17
C SER A 220 -12.57 -4.11 3.27
N THR A 221 -13.65 -4.04 4.04
CA THR A 221 -14.63 -5.12 4.16
C THR A 221 -15.50 -5.20 2.91
N GLY A 222 -15.38 -6.29 2.16
CA GLY A 222 -16.05 -6.49 0.87
C GLY A 222 -15.21 -6.00 -0.32
N SER A 223 -15.81 -6.00 -1.49
CA SER A 223 -15.20 -5.53 -2.72
C SER A 223 -16.12 -4.56 -3.46
N ILE A 224 -15.54 -3.75 -4.33
CA ILE A 224 -16.26 -2.76 -5.15
C ILE A 224 -15.58 -2.69 -6.53
N SER A 225 -16.33 -2.36 -7.59
CA SER A 225 -15.73 -2.12 -8.89
C SER A 225 -15.01 -0.76 -8.97
N LYS A 226 -14.10 -0.63 -9.94
CA LYS A 226 -13.46 0.68 -10.21
C LYS A 226 -14.45 1.76 -10.56
N TYR A 227 -15.54 1.39 -11.25
CA TYR A 227 -16.62 2.30 -11.61
C TYR A 227 -17.41 2.75 -10.36
N GLU A 228 -17.86 1.80 -9.54
CA GLU A 228 -18.68 2.10 -8.36
C GLU A 228 -17.95 2.99 -7.35
N ILE A 229 -16.66 2.73 -7.09
CA ILE A 229 -15.91 3.60 -6.16
C ILE A 229 -15.69 5.00 -6.74
N ALA A 230 -15.54 5.13 -8.06
CA ALA A 230 -15.41 6.44 -8.70
C ALA A 230 -16.72 7.23 -8.60
N ILE A 231 -17.87 6.58 -8.80
CA ILE A 231 -19.20 7.17 -8.54
C ILE A 231 -19.34 7.60 -7.08
N ALA A 232 -18.98 6.73 -6.13
CA ALA A 232 -19.07 7.06 -4.72
C ALA A 232 -18.20 8.29 -4.33
N ILE A 233 -17.00 8.41 -4.91
CA ILE A 233 -16.15 9.60 -4.73
C ILE A 233 -16.81 10.82 -5.35
N MET A 234 -17.34 10.73 -6.57
CA MET A 234 -18.02 11.84 -7.25
C MET A 234 -19.19 12.37 -6.43
N GLU A 235 -20.04 11.48 -5.92
CA GLU A 235 -21.22 11.83 -5.11
C GLU A 235 -20.82 12.43 -3.76
N GLU A 236 -19.91 11.79 -3.01
CA GLU A 236 -19.50 12.25 -1.69
C GLU A 236 -18.80 13.61 -1.73
N PHE A 237 -17.98 13.85 -2.77
CA PHE A 237 -17.27 15.12 -2.97
C PHE A 237 -18.10 16.16 -3.72
N LYS A 238 -19.32 15.80 -4.17
CA LYS A 238 -20.23 16.66 -4.94
C LYS A 238 -19.55 17.26 -6.17
N LEU A 239 -18.83 16.40 -6.91
CA LEU A 239 -18.11 16.82 -8.11
C LEU A 239 -19.03 16.85 -9.31
N SER A 240 -18.77 17.80 -10.21
CA SER A 240 -19.41 17.87 -11.55
C SER A 240 -18.54 17.10 -12.55
N GLY A 241 -19.16 16.52 -13.57
CA GLY A 241 -18.47 15.75 -14.59
C GLY A 241 -19.23 14.47 -14.94
N ALA A 242 -18.69 13.67 -15.83
CA ALA A 242 -19.29 12.40 -16.22
C ALA A 242 -18.31 11.24 -16.04
N ILE A 243 -18.84 10.14 -15.48
CA ILE A 243 -18.11 8.87 -15.36
C ILE A 243 -18.86 7.84 -16.21
N PHE A 244 -18.19 7.30 -17.21
CA PHE A 244 -18.71 6.29 -18.11
C PHE A 244 -18.23 4.90 -17.71
N GLN A 245 -19.07 3.90 -17.90
CA GLN A 245 -18.67 2.51 -17.75
C GLN A 245 -17.75 2.08 -18.89
N ALA A 246 -16.69 1.36 -18.56
CA ALA A 246 -15.81 0.69 -19.50
C ALA A 246 -15.69 -0.79 -19.11
N SER A 247 -15.54 -1.67 -20.08
CA SER A 247 -15.19 -3.08 -19.83
C SER A 247 -13.69 -3.27 -19.99
N MET A 248 -13.13 -4.12 -19.15
CA MET A 248 -11.75 -4.55 -19.29
C MET A 248 -11.50 -5.28 -20.62
N GLU A 249 -12.53 -5.94 -21.16
CA GLU A 249 -12.47 -6.67 -22.45
C GLU A 249 -12.31 -5.74 -23.66
N ASP A 250 -12.77 -4.50 -23.54
CA ASP A 250 -12.69 -3.49 -24.61
C ASP A 250 -11.37 -2.71 -24.57
N HIS A 251 -10.44 -3.06 -23.66
CA HIS A 251 -9.20 -2.33 -23.45
C HIS A 251 -7.97 -3.22 -23.62
N GLU A 252 -7.03 -2.78 -24.44
CA GLU A 252 -5.73 -3.43 -24.58
C GLU A 252 -4.78 -2.91 -23.48
N PHE A 253 -4.38 -3.79 -22.56
CA PHE A 253 -3.40 -3.49 -21.55
C PHE A 253 -2.03 -3.99 -22.00
N ARG A 254 -0.99 -3.24 -21.67
CA ARG A 254 0.38 -3.68 -21.89
C ARG A 254 0.73 -4.83 -20.95
N ALA A 255 0.43 -4.68 -19.67
CA ALA A 255 0.56 -5.73 -18.67
C ALA A 255 -0.80 -6.44 -18.48
N PRO A 256 -0.83 -7.76 -18.26
CA PRO A 256 -2.05 -8.47 -17.90
C PRO A 256 -2.69 -7.89 -16.64
N ARG A 257 -4.01 -7.81 -16.63
CA ARG A 257 -4.82 -7.34 -15.49
C ARG A 257 -5.80 -8.42 -15.06
N THR A 258 -6.16 -8.42 -13.78
CA THR A 258 -7.13 -9.36 -13.21
C THR A 258 -8.49 -8.70 -13.02
N LYS A 259 -9.59 -9.44 -13.25
CA LYS A 259 -10.96 -8.94 -13.04
C LYS A 259 -11.31 -8.88 -11.55
N ASN A 260 -10.92 -9.88 -10.77
CA ASN A 260 -11.23 -9.94 -9.36
C ASN A 260 -9.95 -9.95 -8.50
N MET A 261 -9.78 -8.89 -7.73
CA MET A 261 -8.73 -8.71 -6.73
C MET A 261 -9.32 -8.50 -5.32
N GLY A 262 -10.58 -8.90 -5.12
CA GLY A 262 -11.26 -8.77 -3.84
C GLY A 262 -10.63 -9.66 -2.76
N LEU A 263 -10.24 -9.07 -1.63
CA LEU A 263 -9.62 -9.74 -0.51
C LEU A 263 -10.58 -9.84 0.69
N SER A 264 -10.54 -10.95 1.44
CA SER A 264 -11.19 -11.08 2.75
C SER A 264 -10.26 -10.59 3.85
N ASN A 265 -10.75 -9.72 4.70
CA ASN A 265 -10.05 -9.22 5.89
C ASN A 265 -10.49 -9.94 7.18
N GLU A 266 -11.24 -11.04 7.10
CA GLU A 266 -11.79 -11.76 8.25
C GLU A 266 -10.72 -12.14 9.27
N LYS A 267 -9.54 -12.58 8.81
CA LYS A 267 -8.45 -13.01 9.69
C LYS A 267 -7.97 -11.87 10.57
N ILE A 268 -7.59 -10.74 9.97
CA ILE A 268 -7.05 -9.59 10.72
C ILE A 268 -8.12 -8.91 11.59
N SER A 269 -9.37 -8.79 11.09
CA SER A 269 -10.49 -8.25 11.86
C SER A 269 -10.75 -9.05 13.13
N LYS A 270 -10.74 -10.39 13.03
CA LYS A 270 -10.89 -11.29 14.17
C LYS A 270 -9.69 -11.21 15.13
N GLU A 271 -8.47 -11.21 14.59
CA GLU A 271 -7.23 -11.16 15.38
C GLU A 271 -7.14 -9.88 16.22
N LEU A 272 -7.51 -8.74 15.63
CA LEU A 272 -7.49 -7.45 16.31
C LEU A 272 -8.80 -7.13 17.05
N GLY A 273 -9.89 -7.84 16.80
CA GLY A 273 -11.20 -7.54 17.36
C GLY A 273 -11.76 -6.20 16.90
N ILE A 274 -11.52 -5.83 15.64
CA ILE A 274 -11.91 -4.53 15.06
C ILE A 274 -12.86 -4.70 13.88
N HIS A 275 -13.64 -3.67 13.63
CA HIS A 275 -14.32 -3.45 12.35
C HIS A 275 -13.38 -2.70 11.40
N ILE A 276 -13.28 -3.16 10.17
CA ILE A 276 -12.57 -2.46 9.08
C ILE A 276 -13.63 -1.92 8.12
N SER A 277 -13.48 -0.67 7.73
CA SER A 277 -14.44 0.05 6.90
C SER A 277 -14.74 -0.69 5.59
N THR A 278 -15.98 -0.62 5.13
CA THR A 278 -16.35 -0.95 3.76
C THR A 278 -15.75 0.10 2.80
N PRO A 279 -15.67 -0.17 1.48
CA PRO A 279 -15.19 0.82 0.51
C PRO A 279 -15.95 2.15 0.58
N LEU A 280 -17.28 2.11 0.79
CA LEU A 280 -18.11 3.31 0.87
C LEU A 280 -17.89 4.09 2.17
N GLU A 281 -17.69 3.42 3.31
CA GLU A 281 -17.30 4.08 4.56
C GLU A 281 -15.92 4.72 4.44
N GLY A 282 -14.99 4.05 3.76
CA GLY A 282 -13.67 4.59 3.46
C GLY A 282 -13.73 5.87 2.59
N VAL A 283 -14.64 5.93 1.60
CA VAL A 283 -14.85 7.15 0.78
C VAL A 283 -15.37 8.31 1.63
N LYS A 284 -16.30 8.06 2.55
CA LYS A 284 -16.78 9.10 3.49
C LYS A 284 -15.66 9.64 4.39
N GLU A 285 -14.82 8.72 4.90
CA GLU A 285 -13.65 9.13 5.70
C GLU A 285 -12.63 9.92 4.86
N PHE A 286 -12.40 9.52 3.60
CA PHE A 286 -11.54 10.22 2.67
C PHE A 286 -12.01 11.66 2.46
N LYS A 287 -13.34 11.87 2.26
CA LYS A 287 -13.95 13.20 2.19
C LYS A 287 -13.77 13.99 3.49
N ARG A 288 -14.00 13.37 4.65
CA ARG A 288 -13.84 14.00 5.96
C ARG A 288 -12.41 14.51 6.17
N LEU A 289 -11.41 13.70 5.78
CA LEU A 289 -9.99 14.09 5.84
C LEU A 289 -9.69 15.25 4.88
N TYR A 290 -10.27 15.20 3.66
CA TYR A 290 -10.14 16.31 2.70
C TYR A 290 -10.68 17.62 3.28
N ASP A 291 -11.87 17.62 3.86
CA ASP A 291 -12.49 18.80 4.47
C ASP A 291 -11.69 19.37 5.65
N ARG A 292 -10.98 18.51 6.38
CA ARG A 292 -10.01 18.90 7.43
C ARG A 292 -8.65 19.34 6.90
N ARG A 293 -8.48 19.39 5.57
CA ARG A 293 -7.24 19.76 4.89
C ARG A 293 -6.06 18.85 5.25
N TYR A 294 -6.35 17.57 5.53
CA TYR A 294 -5.31 16.60 5.89
C TYR A 294 -4.20 16.51 4.84
N HIS A 295 -4.54 16.54 3.55
CA HIS A 295 -3.59 16.55 2.43
C HIS A 295 -2.60 17.72 2.45
N GLU A 296 -3.03 18.89 2.96
CA GLU A 296 -2.15 20.05 3.14
C GLU A 296 -1.26 19.89 4.38
N GLN A 297 -1.83 19.35 5.47
CA GLN A 297 -1.09 19.10 6.71
C GLN A 297 0.00 18.06 6.47
N LEU A 298 -0.31 16.99 5.74
CA LEU A 298 0.65 15.95 5.36
C LEU A 298 1.84 16.53 4.56
N LYS A 299 1.60 17.49 3.68
CA LYS A 299 2.63 18.14 2.84
C LYS A 299 3.44 19.22 3.57
N LYS A 300 2.88 19.79 4.62
CA LYS A 300 3.55 20.82 5.43
C LYS A 300 4.39 20.23 6.57
N GLY A 301 4.19 18.94 6.90
CA GLY A 301 4.88 18.20 7.97
C GLY A 301 4.22 18.41 9.32
#